data_3790ad00c9dafcbf7479bb39676dcf78
#
_entry.id   3790ad00c9dafcbf7479bb39676dcf78
#
_cell.length_a   1.000
_cell.length_b   1.000
_cell.length_c   1.000
_cell.angle_alpha   90.00
_cell.angle_beta   90.00
_cell.angle_gamma   90.00
#
_symmetry.space_group_name_H-M   'P 1'
#
loop_
_entity.id
_entity.type
_entity.pdbx_description
1 polymer ?
#
loop_
_entity_poly.entity_id
_entity_poly.type
_entity_poly.pdbx_seq_one_letter_code
_entity_poly.pdbx_strand_id
1 'polypeptide(L)'
;MINGDDSFSVYVHIPFCSRRCDYCDFATWVDKEHLIEKYIDAVINQWSYHIINESNITSKKLRSIFFGGGTPNLINPKHIVKIIETIKNNCKNNIDPNCEITVESNPDHISLEQMQTYFEGGVNRISIGVQSTNQDVLDYLGREHKASGIRSSIENILDAGLTNFSCDLIYGSGNETIDIYEKSLRDILAYKPKHISAYSLGVENKTPLAISISIGEKENVNDDDLADKYELTDRVLSENGFDWYEISNWSLPGYESKHNLSYWRGID
;
A
#
# COMPACT_ATOMS: atom_id res chain seq x y z
N MET A 1 14.99 7.87 -27.80
CA MET A 1 13.57 7.57 -27.80
C MET A 1 13.43 6.31 -26.94
N ILE A 2 12.82 6.43 -25.77
CA ILE A 2 12.47 5.28 -24.93
C ILE A 2 11.42 4.54 -25.77
N ASN A 3 11.72 3.31 -26.20
CA ASN A 3 10.72 2.44 -26.82
C ASN A 3 9.53 2.39 -25.88
N GLY A 4 8.40 2.98 -26.26
CA GLY A 4 7.20 3.01 -25.45
C GLY A 4 6.81 1.58 -25.12
N ASP A 5 6.86 1.24 -23.84
CA ASP A 5 6.29 -0.01 -23.32
C ASP A 5 4.78 0.08 -23.65
N ASP A 6 4.31 -0.75 -24.58
CA ASP A 6 2.91 -0.75 -25.04
C ASP A 6 2.04 -1.43 -23.98
N SER A 7 2.12 -0.90 -22.76
CA SER A 7 1.39 -1.40 -21.60
C SER A 7 0.69 -0.25 -20.85
N PHE A 8 -0.26 -0.61 -19.99
CA PHE A 8 -0.94 0.30 -19.10
C PHE A 8 -1.18 -0.33 -17.74
N SER A 9 -1.43 0.52 -16.75
CA SER A 9 -1.71 0.14 -15.38
C SER A 9 -3.03 0.76 -14.91
N VAL A 10 -3.74 0.05 -14.03
CA VAL A 10 -5.03 0.53 -13.49
C VAL A 10 -4.88 0.76 -12.00
N TYR A 11 -5.10 2.01 -11.56
CA TYR A 11 -5.28 2.35 -10.15
C TYR A 11 -6.77 2.44 -9.82
N VAL A 12 -7.18 1.69 -8.81
CA VAL A 12 -8.54 1.72 -8.28
C VAL A 12 -8.52 2.34 -6.89
N HIS A 13 -9.09 3.54 -6.77
CA HIS A 13 -9.17 4.22 -5.49
C HIS A 13 -10.34 3.69 -4.66
N ILE A 14 -10.06 3.23 -3.43
CA ILE A 14 -11.05 2.78 -2.46
C ILE A 14 -11.00 3.75 -1.27
N PRO A 15 -11.92 4.73 -1.19
CA PRO A 15 -11.79 5.87 -0.26
C PRO A 15 -12.24 5.59 1.17
N PHE A 16 -12.66 4.39 1.50
CA PHE A 16 -13.26 4.06 2.80
C PHE A 16 -12.20 3.75 3.85
N CYS A 17 -12.38 4.32 5.04
CA CYS A 17 -11.59 4.03 6.24
C CYS A 17 -12.52 3.87 7.44
N SER A 18 -12.18 2.98 8.38
CA SER A 18 -12.84 2.88 9.69
C SER A 18 -12.57 4.13 10.53
N ARG A 19 -11.32 4.62 10.46
CA ARG A 19 -10.85 5.84 11.11
C ARG A 19 -9.85 6.55 10.22
N ARG A 20 -9.77 7.88 10.33
CA ARG A 20 -8.71 8.68 9.72
C ARG A 20 -7.53 8.78 10.67
N CYS A 21 -6.34 8.35 10.22
CA CYS A 21 -5.11 8.48 10.98
C CYS A 21 -4.72 9.95 11.15
N ASP A 22 -4.00 10.29 12.23
CA ASP A 22 -3.71 11.68 12.58
C ASP A 22 -2.82 12.42 11.56
N TYR A 23 -2.00 11.70 10.80
CA TYR A 23 -1.12 12.24 9.76
C TYR A 23 -1.74 12.28 8.36
N CYS A 24 -2.89 11.61 8.15
CA CYS A 24 -3.38 11.30 6.80
C CYS A 24 -4.07 12.51 6.14
N ASP A 25 -3.60 12.85 4.92
CA ASP A 25 -4.22 13.85 4.04
C ASP A 25 -4.74 13.24 2.73
N PHE A 26 -4.92 11.93 2.66
CA PHE A 26 -5.47 11.27 1.49
C PHE A 26 -6.96 11.54 1.32
N ALA A 27 -7.44 11.38 0.08
CA ALA A 27 -8.87 11.50 -0.27
C ALA A 27 -9.65 10.30 0.31
N THR A 28 -9.89 10.32 1.62
CA THR A 28 -10.55 9.23 2.36
C THR A 28 -11.74 9.72 3.17
N TRP A 29 -12.70 8.84 3.40
CA TRP A 29 -13.89 9.13 4.18
C TRP A 29 -14.16 8.04 5.21
N VAL A 30 -14.57 8.46 6.39
CA VAL A 30 -15.11 7.62 7.46
C VAL A 30 -16.64 7.72 7.49
N ASP A 31 -17.31 6.77 8.11
CA ASP A 31 -18.78 6.74 8.27
C ASP A 31 -19.54 6.76 6.92
N LYS A 32 -18.96 6.15 5.87
CA LYS A 32 -19.54 6.08 4.53
C LYS A 32 -19.75 4.65 4.01
N GLU A 33 -19.71 3.64 4.88
CA GLU A 33 -19.83 2.22 4.53
C GLU A 33 -21.14 1.93 3.80
N HIS A 34 -22.20 2.68 4.11
CA HIS A 34 -23.50 2.57 3.43
C HIS A 34 -23.47 2.95 1.94
N LEU A 35 -22.38 3.56 1.47
CA LEU A 35 -22.18 3.93 0.07
C LEU A 35 -21.35 2.91 -0.71
N ILE A 36 -20.76 1.90 -0.06
CA ILE A 36 -19.81 0.97 -0.68
C ILE A 36 -20.40 0.34 -1.95
N GLU A 37 -21.58 -0.25 -1.89
CA GLU A 37 -22.21 -0.90 -3.05
C GLU A 37 -22.36 0.06 -4.25
N LYS A 38 -22.89 1.26 -4.00
CA LYS A 38 -23.04 2.26 -5.05
C LYS A 38 -21.71 2.74 -5.62
N TYR A 39 -20.70 2.82 -4.76
CA TYR A 39 -19.35 3.22 -5.17
C TYR A 39 -18.72 2.16 -6.08
N ILE A 40 -18.83 0.87 -5.70
CA ILE A 40 -18.32 -0.23 -6.52
C ILE A 40 -19.00 -0.26 -7.89
N ASP A 41 -20.32 -0.08 -7.95
CA ASP A 41 -21.04 0.01 -9.22
C ASP A 41 -20.59 1.22 -10.05
N ALA A 42 -20.32 2.35 -9.41
CA ALA A 42 -19.77 3.54 -10.09
C ALA A 42 -18.36 3.30 -10.66
N VAL A 43 -17.48 2.64 -9.90
CA VAL A 43 -16.13 2.25 -10.36
C VAL A 43 -16.22 1.34 -11.60
N ILE A 44 -17.08 0.34 -11.58
CA ILE A 44 -17.29 -0.59 -12.71
C ILE A 44 -17.84 0.16 -13.93
N ASN A 45 -18.79 1.07 -13.71
CA ASN A 45 -19.34 1.90 -14.79
C ASN A 45 -18.30 2.86 -15.37
N GLN A 46 -17.47 3.49 -14.53
CA GLN A 46 -16.38 4.34 -14.96
C GLN A 46 -15.37 3.57 -15.82
N TRP A 47 -14.97 2.37 -15.38
CA TRP A 47 -14.10 1.50 -16.18
C TRP A 47 -14.73 1.16 -17.54
N SER A 48 -16.00 0.76 -17.54
CA SER A 48 -16.73 0.45 -18.77
C SER A 48 -16.80 1.64 -19.74
N TYR A 49 -16.96 2.85 -19.20
CA TYR A 49 -16.94 4.09 -19.99
C TYR A 49 -15.57 4.34 -20.62
N HIS A 50 -14.46 4.15 -19.88
CA HIS A 50 -13.11 4.31 -20.41
C HIS A 50 -12.83 3.31 -21.54
N ILE A 51 -13.19 2.04 -21.36
CA ILE A 51 -13.01 1.01 -22.37
C ILE A 51 -13.74 1.31 -23.68
N ILE A 52 -14.92 1.92 -23.61
CA ILE A 52 -15.71 2.25 -24.81
C ILE A 52 -15.15 3.49 -25.51
N ASN A 53 -14.69 4.49 -24.76
CA ASN A 53 -14.35 5.79 -25.29
C ASN A 53 -12.85 5.97 -25.59
N GLU A 54 -11.98 5.17 -24.99
CA GLU A 54 -10.54 5.22 -25.17
C GLU A 54 -10.05 3.99 -25.93
N SER A 55 -10.19 4.01 -27.24
CA SER A 55 -9.92 2.86 -28.12
C SER A 55 -8.50 2.28 -28.04
N ASN A 56 -7.55 3.02 -27.44
CA ASN A 56 -6.15 2.60 -27.34
C ASN A 56 -5.85 1.73 -26.11
N ILE A 57 -6.70 1.74 -25.07
CA ILE A 57 -6.44 0.98 -23.82
C ILE A 57 -6.44 -0.52 -24.09
N THR A 58 -7.43 -1.01 -24.83
CA THR A 58 -7.58 -2.45 -25.10
C THR A 58 -6.55 -3.02 -26.06
N SER A 59 -5.80 -2.17 -26.79
CA SER A 59 -4.68 -2.61 -27.65
C SER A 59 -3.38 -2.77 -26.88
N LYS A 60 -3.25 -2.13 -25.71
CA LYS A 60 -2.07 -2.19 -24.85
C LYS A 60 -2.17 -3.37 -23.87
N LYS A 61 -1.02 -3.81 -23.30
CA LYS A 61 -0.99 -4.86 -22.28
C LYS A 61 -1.32 -4.33 -20.90
N LEU A 62 -2.27 -4.94 -20.22
CA LEU A 62 -2.54 -4.71 -18.80
C LEU A 62 -1.37 -5.25 -17.96
N ARG A 63 -0.60 -4.35 -17.37
CA ARG A 63 0.61 -4.64 -16.59
C ARG A 63 0.35 -4.80 -15.10
N SER A 64 -0.51 -3.94 -14.56
CA SER A 64 -0.88 -4.01 -13.14
C SER A 64 -2.27 -3.47 -12.84
N ILE A 65 -2.86 -3.96 -11.75
CA ILE A 65 -4.05 -3.41 -11.09
C ILE A 65 -3.66 -3.14 -9.65
N PHE A 66 -3.88 -1.93 -9.18
CA PHE A 66 -3.54 -1.53 -7.82
C PHE A 66 -4.76 -0.95 -7.11
N PHE A 67 -5.14 -1.55 -6.01
CA PHE A 67 -6.19 -1.05 -5.12
C PHE A 67 -5.56 -0.32 -3.95
N GLY A 68 -5.80 0.98 -3.87
CA GLY A 68 -5.23 1.85 -2.84
C GLY A 68 -6.17 2.95 -2.39
N GLY A 69 -5.66 3.86 -1.59
CA GLY A 69 -6.33 5.10 -1.18
C GLY A 69 -6.65 5.18 0.29
N GLY A 70 -7.79 4.69 0.73
CA GLY A 70 -8.17 4.59 2.14
C GLY A 70 -7.71 3.27 2.75
N THR A 71 -8.64 2.34 2.87
CA THR A 71 -8.39 1.00 3.39
C THR A 71 -9.11 -0.03 2.50
N PRO A 72 -8.49 -0.45 1.38
CA PRO A 72 -9.17 -1.34 0.44
C PRO A 72 -9.64 -2.66 1.06
N ASN A 73 -8.93 -3.18 2.06
CA ASN A 73 -9.34 -4.40 2.75
C ASN A 73 -10.41 -4.20 3.85
N LEU A 74 -10.94 -2.99 3.99
CA LEU A 74 -12.13 -2.73 4.84
C LEU A 74 -13.41 -3.24 4.17
N ILE A 75 -13.48 -3.19 2.83
CA ILE A 75 -14.67 -3.61 2.10
C ILE A 75 -14.72 -5.12 1.90
N ASN A 76 -15.91 -5.65 1.59
CA ASN A 76 -16.06 -7.08 1.29
C ASN A 76 -15.09 -7.49 0.16
N PRO A 77 -14.24 -8.52 0.35
CA PRO A 77 -13.25 -8.92 -0.64
C PRO A 77 -13.86 -9.30 -2.00
N LYS A 78 -15.11 -9.74 -2.03
CA LYS A 78 -15.83 -10.04 -3.28
C LYS A 78 -16.02 -8.80 -4.18
N HIS A 79 -16.03 -7.60 -3.61
CA HIS A 79 -16.08 -6.36 -4.42
C HIS A 79 -14.77 -6.14 -5.16
N ILE A 80 -13.63 -6.36 -4.48
CA ILE A 80 -12.31 -6.28 -5.11
C ILE A 80 -12.22 -7.31 -6.24
N VAL A 81 -12.60 -8.56 -5.97
CA VAL A 81 -12.61 -9.63 -6.99
C VAL A 81 -13.52 -9.28 -8.17
N LYS A 82 -14.74 -8.76 -7.94
CA LYS A 82 -15.67 -8.32 -8.98
C LYS A 82 -15.04 -7.26 -9.91
N ILE A 83 -14.30 -6.31 -9.34
CA ILE A 83 -13.60 -5.27 -10.12
C ILE A 83 -12.47 -5.90 -10.94
N ILE A 84 -11.65 -6.78 -10.33
CA ILE A 84 -10.57 -7.50 -11.02
C ILE A 84 -11.12 -8.27 -12.22
N GLU A 85 -12.17 -9.04 -12.02
CA GLU A 85 -12.82 -9.83 -13.09
C GLU A 85 -13.33 -8.93 -14.21
N THR A 86 -13.96 -7.80 -13.85
CA THR A 86 -14.47 -6.83 -14.84
C THR A 86 -13.34 -6.27 -15.70
N ILE A 87 -12.24 -5.83 -15.07
CA ILE A 87 -11.07 -5.31 -15.78
C ILE A 87 -10.46 -6.38 -16.68
N LYS A 88 -10.20 -7.56 -16.14
CA LYS A 88 -9.59 -8.67 -16.90
C LYS A 88 -10.47 -9.14 -18.06
N ASN A 89 -11.78 -9.18 -17.89
CA ASN A 89 -12.73 -9.56 -18.93
C ASN A 89 -12.70 -8.61 -20.13
N ASN A 90 -12.48 -7.33 -19.92
CA ASN A 90 -12.34 -6.34 -20.99
C ASN A 90 -10.97 -6.39 -21.69
N CYS A 91 -9.94 -6.92 -21.01
CA CYS A 91 -8.56 -6.99 -21.51
C CYS A 91 -8.11 -8.39 -21.93
N LYS A 92 -9.03 -9.33 -22.12
CA LYS A 92 -8.79 -10.80 -22.28
C LYS A 92 -7.59 -11.19 -23.15
N ASN A 93 -7.34 -10.46 -24.23
CA ASN A 93 -6.28 -10.80 -25.19
C ASN A 93 -4.96 -10.06 -24.93
N ASN A 94 -4.96 -9.12 -23.99
CA ASN A 94 -3.85 -8.20 -23.73
C ASN A 94 -3.55 -8.08 -22.22
N ILE A 95 -3.53 -9.20 -21.50
CA ILE A 95 -3.08 -9.24 -20.11
C ILE A 95 -1.63 -9.74 -20.10
N ASP A 96 -0.75 -8.99 -19.41
CA ASP A 96 0.62 -9.48 -19.17
C ASP A 96 0.55 -10.79 -18.37
N PRO A 97 1.24 -11.86 -18.79
CA PRO A 97 1.28 -13.11 -18.03
C PRO A 97 1.72 -12.93 -16.57
N ASN A 98 2.51 -11.89 -16.31
CA ASN A 98 2.99 -11.50 -14.99
C ASN A 98 2.27 -10.25 -14.47
N CYS A 99 1.00 -10.02 -14.84
CA CYS A 99 0.22 -8.88 -14.36
C CYS A 99 0.21 -8.83 -12.82
N GLU A 100 0.67 -7.72 -12.25
CA GLU A 100 0.66 -7.50 -10.81
C GLU A 100 -0.72 -7.03 -10.36
N ILE A 101 -1.29 -7.69 -9.37
CA ILE A 101 -2.56 -7.27 -8.76
C ILE A 101 -2.32 -7.07 -7.27
N THR A 102 -2.25 -5.80 -6.86
CA THR A 102 -1.93 -5.39 -5.50
C THR A 102 -3.16 -4.87 -4.76
N VAL A 103 -3.28 -5.23 -3.49
CA VAL A 103 -4.26 -4.66 -2.56
C VAL A 103 -3.53 -4.10 -1.34
N GLU A 104 -3.69 -2.79 -1.09
CA GLU A 104 -3.28 -2.18 0.19
C GLU A 104 -4.17 -2.68 1.31
N SER A 105 -3.57 -2.98 2.46
CA SER A 105 -4.27 -3.61 3.57
C SER A 105 -3.81 -3.07 4.92
N ASN A 106 -4.77 -2.78 5.80
CA ASN A 106 -4.49 -2.51 7.21
C ASN A 106 -4.47 -3.82 8.00
N PRO A 107 -3.53 -3.99 8.94
CA PRO A 107 -3.39 -5.22 9.74
C PRO A 107 -4.67 -5.67 10.43
N ASP A 108 -5.42 -4.76 11.03
CA ASP A 108 -6.65 -5.01 11.80
C ASP A 108 -7.81 -5.59 10.98
N HIS A 109 -7.76 -5.48 9.66
CA HIS A 109 -8.80 -6.02 8.76
C HIS A 109 -8.35 -7.27 8.01
N ILE A 110 -7.15 -7.81 8.30
CA ILE A 110 -6.62 -9.00 7.62
C ILE A 110 -7.12 -10.27 8.33
N SER A 111 -7.94 -11.05 7.64
CA SER A 111 -8.32 -12.40 8.05
C SER A 111 -7.89 -13.42 7.01
N LEU A 112 -7.70 -14.68 7.42
CA LEU A 112 -7.35 -15.76 6.51
C LEU A 112 -8.39 -15.93 5.39
N GLU A 113 -9.69 -15.89 5.71
CA GLU A 113 -10.78 -15.99 4.74
C GLU A 113 -10.73 -14.89 3.68
N GLN A 114 -10.46 -13.65 4.12
CA GLN A 114 -10.32 -12.52 3.20
C GLN A 114 -9.12 -12.70 2.27
N MET A 115 -7.97 -13.11 2.80
CA MET A 115 -6.76 -13.32 2.01
C MET A 115 -6.91 -14.49 1.05
N GLN A 116 -7.61 -15.56 1.43
CA GLN A 116 -7.95 -16.67 0.53
C GLN A 116 -8.86 -16.20 -0.60
N THR A 117 -9.87 -15.38 -0.31
CA THR A 117 -10.75 -14.78 -1.34
C THR A 117 -9.94 -13.93 -2.32
N TYR A 118 -8.97 -13.15 -1.83
CA TYR A 118 -8.09 -12.36 -2.68
C TYR A 118 -7.21 -13.25 -3.56
N PHE A 119 -6.57 -14.27 -2.98
CA PHE A 119 -5.73 -15.21 -3.71
C PHE A 119 -6.51 -15.92 -4.83
N GLU A 120 -7.67 -16.46 -4.52
CA GLU A 120 -8.56 -17.11 -5.49
C GLU A 120 -9.05 -16.14 -6.59
N GLY A 121 -9.28 -14.88 -6.22
CA GLY A 121 -9.66 -13.80 -7.15
C GLY A 121 -8.51 -13.27 -8.01
N GLY A 122 -7.28 -13.80 -7.80
CA GLY A 122 -6.11 -13.50 -8.63
C GLY A 122 -5.28 -12.31 -8.12
N VAL A 123 -5.49 -11.84 -6.88
CA VAL A 123 -4.54 -10.96 -6.19
C VAL A 123 -3.24 -11.74 -5.99
N ASN A 124 -2.11 -11.12 -6.31
CA ASN A 124 -0.79 -11.75 -6.20
C ASN A 124 0.25 -10.92 -5.45
N ARG A 125 -0.16 -9.76 -4.92
CA ARG A 125 0.66 -8.92 -4.05
C ARG A 125 -0.21 -8.23 -3.00
N ILE A 126 0.26 -8.19 -1.75
CA ILE A 126 -0.35 -7.42 -0.65
C ILE A 126 0.64 -6.35 -0.20
N SER A 127 0.19 -5.11 0.00
CA SER A 127 0.93 -4.07 0.70
C SER A 127 0.30 -3.85 2.06
N ILE A 128 1.03 -4.18 3.12
CA ILE A 128 0.51 -4.10 4.49
C ILE A 128 1.03 -2.85 5.21
N GLY A 129 0.12 -1.97 5.59
CA GLY A 129 0.43 -0.73 6.31
C GLY A 129 0.78 -0.96 7.77
N VAL A 130 1.96 -1.53 8.03
CA VAL A 130 2.47 -1.80 9.39
C VAL A 130 2.79 -0.50 10.12
N GLN A 131 3.42 0.43 9.45
CA GLN A 131 3.91 1.74 9.88
C GLN A 131 5.02 1.66 10.95
N SER A 132 4.83 0.92 12.04
CA SER A 132 5.83 0.64 13.08
C SER A 132 5.48 -0.64 13.85
N THR A 133 6.46 -1.31 14.45
CA THR A 133 6.23 -2.40 15.42
C THR A 133 6.23 -1.90 16.86
N ASN A 134 6.43 -0.60 17.09
CA ASN A 134 6.36 0.04 18.40
C ASN A 134 4.97 0.66 18.61
N GLN A 135 4.33 0.31 19.75
CA GLN A 135 2.97 0.78 20.03
C GLN A 135 2.90 2.29 20.25
N ASP A 136 3.87 2.90 20.89
CA ASP A 136 3.88 4.34 21.17
C ASP A 136 4.00 5.16 19.86
N VAL A 137 4.72 4.64 18.87
CA VAL A 137 4.80 5.22 17.52
C VAL A 137 3.46 5.09 16.81
N LEU A 138 2.81 3.93 16.87
CA LEU A 138 1.47 3.74 16.29
C LEU A 138 0.43 4.67 16.93
N ASP A 139 0.48 4.84 18.24
CA ASP A 139 -0.40 5.74 18.96
C ASP A 139 -0.11 7.21 18.62
N TYR A 140 1.16 7.60 18.41
CA TYR A 140 1.53 8.91 17.90
C TYR A 140 0.96 9.17 16.50
N LEU A 141 0.99 8.18 15.62
CA LEU A 141 0.44 8.25 14.26
C LEU A 141 -1.10 8.17 14.23
N GLY A 142 -1.78 7.91 15.35
CA GLY A 142 -3.23 7.74 15.42
C GLY A 142 -3.71 6.46 14.72
N ARG A 143 -2.89 5.39 14.72
CA ARG A 143 -3.26 4.08 14.12
C ARG A 143 -4.17 3.29 15.07
N GLU A 144 -5.14 2.57 14.48
CA GLU A 144 -6.06 1.72 15.26
C GLU A 144 -5.44 0.36 15.58
N HIS A 145 -4.69 -0.21 14.63
CA HIS A 145 -4.10 -1.54 14.82
C HIS A 145 -3.05 -1.54 15.95
N LYS A 146 -2.92 -2.67 16.59
CA LYS A 146 -1.94 -2.88 17.65
C LYS A 146 -0.70 -3.58 17.11
N ALA A 147 0.47 -3.20 17.60
CA ALA A 147 1.74 -3.83 17.24
C ALA A 147 1.70 -5.36 17.42
N SER A 148 1.01 -5.85 18.47
CA SER A 148 0.83 -7.28 18.73
C SER A 148 0.03 -8.03 17.66
N GLY A 149 -0.80 -7.35 16.85
CA GLY A 149 -1.61 -7.94 15.79
C GLY A 149 -0.88 -8.13 14.46
N ILE A 150 0.26 -7.45 14.26
CA ILE A 150 0.99 -7.47 12.98
C ILE A 150 1.41 -8.89 12.59
N ARG A 151 1.90 -9.65 13.57
CA ARG A 151 2.33 -11.04 13.34
C ARG A 151 1.21 -11.90 12.77
N SER A 152 0.06 -11.93 13.42
CA SER A 152 -1.08 -12.74 12.98
C SER A 152 -1.60 -12.29 11.62
N SER A 153 -1.55 -11.00 11.30
CA SER A 153 -1.92 -10.47 9.99
C SER A 153 -1.00 -10.99 8.89
N ILE A 154 0.31 -11.00 9.12
CA ILE A 154 1.30 -11.54 8.15
C ILE A 154 1.16 -13.06 8.02
N GLU A 155 0.94 -13.78 9.12
CA GLU A 155 0.70 -15.22 9.10
C GLU A 155 -0.55 -15.55 8.25
N ASN A 156 -1.66 -14.81 8.40
CA ASN A 156 -2.86 -14.98 7.57
C ASN A 156 -2.61 -14.75 6.07
N ILE A 157 -1.77 -13.77 5.71
CA ILE A 157 -1.36 -13.52 4.32
C ILE A 157 -0.62 -14.74 3.76
N LEU A 158 0.38 -15.24 4.51
CA LEU A 158 1.21 -16.37 4.09
C LEU A 158 0.42 -17.68 4.03
N ASP A 159 -0.45 -17.93 5.01
CA ASP A 159 -1.31 -19.13 5.07
C ASP A 159 -2.34 -19.16 3.91
N ALA A 160 -2.73 -18.01 3.39
CA ALA A 160 -3.55 -17.90 2.18
C ALA A 160 -2.77 -18.16 0.87
N GLY A 161 -1.43 -18.32 0.92
CA GLY A 161 -0.58 -18.52 -0.26
C GLY A 161 -0.03 -17.22 -0.88
N LEU A 162 -0.29 -16.06 -0.29
CA LEU A 162 0.17 -14.75 -0.77
C LEU A 162 1.60 -14.47 -0.29
N THR A 163 2.58 -15.08 -0.93
CA THR A 163 4.01 -14.99 -0.51
C THR A 163 4.71 -13.71 -1.00
N ASN A 164 4.13 -13.00 -1.96
CA ASN A 164 4.61 -11.68 -2.40
C ASN A 164 3.87 -10.60 -1.61
N PHE A 165 4.49 -10.11 -0.54
CA PHE A 165 3.94 -9.01 0.24
C PHE A 165 4.99 -7.94 0.51
N SER A 166 4.50 -6.71 0.64
CA SER A 166 5.24 -5.53 1.09
C SER A 166 4.84 -5.18 2.50
N CYS A 167 5.79 -4.68 3.28
CA CYS A 167 5.51 -3.98 4.53
C CYS A 167 5.83 -2.51 4.38
N ASP A 168 4.85 -1.66 4.71
CA ASP A 168 4.99 -0.23 4.63
C ASP A 168 5.28 0.32 6.03
N LEU A 169 6.37 1.07 6.18
CA LEU A 169 6.82 1.71 7.40
C LEU A 169 6.76 3.24 7.25
N ILE A 170 6.51 3.93 8.36
CA ILE A 170 6.65 5.37 8.46
C ILE A 170 7.67 5.65 9.57
N TYR A 171 8.70 6.41 9.23
CA TYR A 171 9.74 6.81 10.19
C TYR A 171 9.75 8.31 10.42
N GLY A 172 10.30 8.71 11.58
CA GLY A 172 10.50 10.12 11.93
C GLY A 172 9.35 10.73 12.74
N SER A 173 8.51 9.91 13.42
CA SER A 173 7.62 10.47 14.44
C SER A 173 8.44 11.09 15.58
N GLY A 174 7.97 12.22 16.13
CA GLY A 174 8.74 12.97 17.11
C GLY A 174 9.12 12.19 18.38
N ASN A 175 8.39 11.11 18.69
CA ASN A 175 8.66 10.23 19.83
C ASN A 175 9.48 8.98 19.46
N GLU A 176 9.96 8.85 18.21
CA GLU A 176 10.66 7.68 17.71
C GLU A 176 12.18 7.91 17.68
N THR A 177 12.92 7.20 18.50
CA THR A 177 14.39 7.18 18.42
C THR A 177 14.86 6.29 17.24
N ILE A 178 16.11 6.48 16.81
CA ILE A 178 16.71 5.66 15.75
C ILE A 178 16.74 4.16 16.12
N ASP A 179 16.94 3.82 17.40
CA ASP A 179 16.94 2.43 17.89
C ASP A 179 15.53 1.81 17.81
N ILE A 180 14.47 2.59 18.09
CA ILE A 180 13.08 2.16 17.97
C ILE A 180 12.76 1.85 16.50
N TYR A 181 13.18 2.74 15.59
CA TYR A 181 12.97 2.56 14.17
C TYR A 181 13.76 1.35 13.63
N GLU A 182 15.06 1.25 13.96
CA GLU A 182 15.88 0.09 13.56
C GLU A 182 15.25 -1.23 14.03
N LYS A 183 14.76 -1.26 15.27
CA LYS A 183 14.05 -2.43 15.79
C LYS A 183 12.83 -2.76 14.94
N SER A 184 11.99 -1.78 14.59
CA SER A 184 10.81 -1.97 13.74
C SER A 184 11.20 -2.55 12.39
N LEU A 185 12.25 -2.04 11.76
CA LEU A 185 12.77 -2.51 10.47
C LEU A 185 13.24 -3.97 10.56
N ARG A 186 14.00 -4.31 11.60
CA ARG A 186 14.48 -5.69 11.82
C ARG A 186 13.37 -6.67 12.19
N ASP A 187 12.37 -6.24 12.97
CA ASP A 187 11.20 -7.05 13.29
C ASP A 187 10.44 -7.44 12.01
N ILE A 188 10.27 -6.50 11.07
CA ILE A 188 9.59 -6.76 9.79
C ILE A 188 10.42 -7.66 8.88
N LEU A 189 11.74 -7.48 8.82
CA LEU A 189 12.63 -8.34 8.03
C LEU A 189 12.56 -9.81 8.47
N ALA A 190 12.29 -10.08 9.75
CA ALA A 190 12.14 -11.44 10.26
C ALA A 190 10.97 -12.21 9.61
N TYR A 191 9.95 -11.52 9.08
CA TYR A 191 8.84 -12.11 8.33
C TYR A 191 9.16 -12.36 6.86
N LYS A 192 10.33 -11.95 6.37
CA LYS A 192 10.83 -12.16 5.01
C LYS A 192 9.92 -11.56 3.93
N PRO A 193 9.50 -10.29 4.06
CA PRO A 193 8.80 -9.62 2.98
C PRO A 193 9.66 -9.61 1.72
N LYS A 194 9.04 -9.41 0.56
CA LYS A 194 9.75 -9.27 -0.71
C LYS A 194 10.05 -7.82 -1.06
N HIS A 195 9.37 -6.91 -0.40
CA HIS A 195 9.41 -5.48 -0.65
C HIS A 195 9.18 -4.73 0.67
N ILE A 196 9.82 -3.60 0.83
CA ILE A 196 9.61 -2.67 1.96
C ILE A 196 9.46 -1.27 1.40
N SER A 197 8.39 -0.59 1.82
CA SER A 197 8.24 0.84 1.64
C SER A 197 8.58 1.52 2.98
N ALA A 198 9.48 2.48 2.96
CA ALA A 198 9.83 3.27 4.14
C ALA A 198 9.65 4.76 3.82
N TYR A 199 8.61 5.33 4.39
CA TYR A 199 8.24 6.72 4.14
C TYR A 199 8.66 7.61 5.30
N SER A 200 9.29 8.75 4.99
CA SER A 200 9.45 9.81 5.97
C SER A 200 8.10 10.39 6.37
N LEU A 201 7.88 10.63 7.66
CA LEU A 201 6.65 11.26 8.12
C LEU A 201 6.55 12.70 7.63
N GLY A 202 5.63 12.96 6.71
CA GLY A 202 5.22 14.29 6.32
C GLY A 202 4.15 14.82 7.27
N VAL A 203 4.32 16.04 7.77
CA VAL A 203 3.31 16.72 8.59
C VAL A 203 2.50 17.66 7.71
N GLU A 204 1.41 17.14 7.15
CA GLU A 204 0.56 17.91 6.26
C GLU A 204 -0.34 18.89 7.02
N ASN A 205 -0.46 20.11 6.47
CA ASN A 205 -1.27 21.16 7.06
C ASN A 205 -2.74 20.72 7.28
N LYS A 206 -3.33 21.16 8.41
CA LYS A 206 -4.73 20.87 8.80
C LYS A 206 -4.99 19.40 9.21
N THR A 207 -3.98 18.54 9.25
CA THR A 207 -4.13 17.22 9.84
C THR A 207 -4.21 17.32 11.38
N PRO A 208 -4.85 16.37 12.06
CA PRO A 208 -4.83 16.30 13.52
C PRO A 208 -3.41 16.31 14.09
N LEU A 209 -2.46 15.63 13.43
CA LEU A 209 -1.05 15.63 13.81
C LEU A 209 -0.43 17.05 13.77
N ALA A 210 -0.64 17.78 12.67
CA ALA A 210 -0.11 19.15 12.55
C ALA A 210 -0.68 20.08 13.64
N ILE A 211 -1.95 19.89 13.99
CA ILE A 211 -2.59 20.67 15.08
C ILE A 211 -1.96 20.32 16.41
N SER A 212 -1.84 19.03 16.77
CA SER A 212 -1.24 18.59 18.03
C SER A 212 0.22 19.05 18.19
N ILE A 213 1.00 19.04 17.11
CA ILE A 213 2.37 19.59 17.09
C ILE A 213 2.33 21.10 17.33
N SER A 214 1.46 21.84 16.64
CA SER A 214 1.40 23.31 16.72
C SER A 214 1.05 23.83 18.12
N ILE A 215 0.30 23.06 18.91
CA ILE A 215 -0.08 23.40 20.30
C ILE A 215 0.83 22.74 21.35
N GLY A 216 1.87 22.03 20.92
CA GLY A 216 2.88 21.43 21.81
C GLY A 216 2.44 20.13 22.50
N GLU A 217 1.39 19.45 22.03
CA GLU A 217 0.94 18.15 22.56
C GLU A 217 1.79 17.00 22.02
N LYS A 218 2.30 17.12 20.80
CA LYS A 218 3.19 16.14 20.17
C LYS A 218 4.50 16.80 19.77
N GLU A 219 5.60 16.08 19.86
CA GLU A 219 6.89 16.52 19.39
C GLU A 219 6.90 16.66 17.86
N ASN A 220 7.67 17.61 17.34
CA ASN A 220 7.78 17.83 15.90
C ASN A 220 8.75 16.82 15.26
N VAL A 221 8.56 16.61 13.97
CA VAL A 221 9.53 15.89 13.12
C VAL A 221 10.83 16.69 13.02
N ASN A 222 11.96 15.98 12.99
CA ASN A 222 13.30 16.56 12.87
C ASN A 222 13.96 16.10 11.56
N ASP A 223 14.38 17.04 10.71
CA ASP A 223 14.93 16.72 9.38
C ASP A 223 16.25 15.97 9.45
N ASP A 224 17.12 16.25 10.44
CA ASP A 224 18.38 15.53 10.62
C ASP A 224 18.11 14.07 11.04
N ASP A 225 17.14 13.85 11.94
CA ASP A 225 16.68 12.51 12.35
C ASP A 225 16.06 11.72 11.18
N LEU A 226 15.32 12.41 10.30
CA LEU A 226 14.81 11.79 9.06
C LEU A 226 15.95 11.32 8.16
N ALA A 227 16.99 12.14 7.99
CA ALA A 227 18.16 11.79 7.17
C ALA A 227 18.89 10.57 7.75
N ASP A 228 19.16 10.57 9.05
CA ASP A 228 19.83 9.45 9.74
C ASP A 228 19.03 8.13 9.61
N LYS A 229 17.71 8.20 9.73
CA LYS A 229 16.82 7.03 9.57
C LYS A 229 16.75 6.55 8.12
N TYR A 230 16.81 7.46 7.15
CA TYR A 230 16.88 7.08 5.73
C TYR A 230 18.17 6.31 5.43
N GLU A 231 19.33 6.84 5.89
CA GLU A 231 20.62 6.16 5.72
C GLU A 231 20.66 4.81 6.44
N LEU A 232 20.07 4.73 7.64
CA LEU A 232 19.91 3.47 8.37
C LEU A 232 19.07 2.47 7.57
N THR A 233 17.95 2.92 6.97
CA THR A 233 17.07 2.09 6.17
C THR A 233 17.83 1.47 5.00
N ASP A 234 18.50 2.30 4.22
CA ASP A 234 19.25 1.84 3.04
C ASP A 234 20.34 0.83 3.43
N ARG A 235 21.10 1.13 4.49
CA ARG A 235 22.13 0.22 5.00
C ARG A 235 21.56 -1.13 5.43
N VAL A 236 20.52 -1.12 6.29
CA VAL A 236 19.95 -2.36 6.83
C VAL A 236 19.30 -3.19 5.73
N LEU A 237 18.58 -2.57 4.80
CA LEU A 237 17.93 -3.28 3.71
C LEU A 237 18.94 -3.84 2.71
N SER A 238 19.98 -3.08 2.35
CA SER A 238 21.08 -3.56 1.47
C SER A 238 21.83 -4.74 2.08
N GLU A 239 22.11 -4.72 3.40
CA GLU A 239 22.71 -5.85 4.12
C GLU A 239 21.84 -7.13 4.08
N ASN A 240 20.52 -6.98 3.85
CA ASN A 240 19.55 -8.08 3.75
C ASN A 240 19.18 -8.42 2.29
N GLY A 241 19.90 -7.89 1.31
CA GLY A 241 19.76 -8.23 -0.11
C GLY A 241 18.64 -7.50 -0.83
N PHE A 242 18.13 -6.40 -0.26
CA PHE A 242 17.18 -5.52 -0.93
C PHE A 242 17.93 -4.47 -1.74
N ASP A 243 17.44 -4.21 -2.95
CA ASP A 243 17.90 -3.11 -3.80
C ASP A 243 16.97 -1.91 -3.65
N TRP A 244 17.56 -0.72 -3.46
CA TRP A 244 16.83 0.54 -3.58
C TRP A 244 16.50 0.81 -5.06
N TYR A 245 15.22 0.98 -5.40
CA TYR A 245 14.83 1.18 -6.79
C TYR A 245 14.09 2.50 -7.05
N GLU A 246 13.62 3.16 -6.00
CA GLU A 246 13.09 4.53 -6.01
C GLU A 246 13.09 5.12 -4.60
N ILE A 247 12.68 6.40 -4.43
CA ILE A 247 12.94 7.22 -3.24
C ILE A 247 12.61 6.53 -1.91
N SER A 248 11.46 5.84 -1.83
CA SER A 248 10.94 5.27 -0.58
C SER A 248 10.79 3.75 -0.60
N ASN A 249 11.28 3.08 -1.66
CA ASN A 249 11.02 1.66 -1.84
C ASN A 249 12.28 0.83 -2.13
N TRP A 250 12.37 -0.28 -1.41
CA TRP A 250 13.40 -1.31 -1.54
C TRP A 250 12.74 -2.66 -1.79
N SER A 251 13.34 -3.49 -2.61
CA SER A 251 12.84 -4.83 -2.89
C SER A 251 13.96 -5.85 -3.05
N LEU A 252 13.64 -7.12 -2.85
CA LEU A 252 14.48 -8.18 -3.39
C LEU A 252 14.44 -8.11 -4.92
N PRO A 253 15.54 -8.49 -5.62
CA PRO A 253 15.58 -8.46 -7.08
C PRO A 253 14.39 -9.17 -7.72
N GLY A 254 13.69 -8.46 -8.63
CA GLY A 254 12.51 -8.95 -9.34
C GLY A 254 11.17 -8.83 -8.58
N TYR A 255 11.18 -8.18 -7.40
CA TYR A 255 9.97 -7.90 -6.61
C TYR A 255 9.64 -6.41 -6.51
N GLU A 256 10.23 -5.58 -7.36
CA GLU A 256 9.88 -4.17 -7.49
C GLU A 256 8.39 -4.06 -7.84
N SER A 257 7.67 -3.12 -7.22
CA SER A 257 6.26 -2.89 -7.57
C SER A 257 6.15 -2.43 -9.01
N LYS A 258 5.51 -3.24 -9.85
CA LYS A 258 5.32 -2.92 -11.28
C LYS A 258 4.42 -1.71 -11.46
N HIS A 259 3.43 -1.56 -10.57
CA HIS A 259 2.54 -0.42 -10.57
C HIS A 259 3.29 0.87 -10.23
N ASN A 260 4.11 0.86 -9.18
CA ASN A 260 4.94 2.01 -8.79
C ASN A 260 5.94 2.38 -9.89
N LEU A 261 6.63 1.39 -10.48
CA LEU A 261 7.53 1.62 -11.60
C LEU A 261 6.82 2.22 -12.84
N SER A 262 5.51 2.01 -13.01
CA SER A 262 4.76 2.61 -14.12
C SER A 262 4.74 4.13 -14.00
N TYR A 263 4.54 4.69 -12.80
CA TYR A 263 4.61 6.13 -12.56
C TYR A 263 6.01 6.69 -12.88
N TRP A 264 7.07 6.06 -12.37
CA TRP A 264 8.44 6.53 -12.60
C TRP A 264 8.88 6.46 -14.06
N ARG A 265 8.29 5.56 -14.84
CA ARG A 265 8.60 5.37 -16.27
C ARG A 265 7.65 6.12 -17.19
N GLY A 266 6.65 6.80 -16.67
CA GLY A 266 5.64 7.49 -17.45
C GLY A 266 4.82 6.54 -18.32
N ILE A 267 4.51 5.36 -17.83
CA ILE A 267 3.63 4.37 -18.46
C ILE A 267 2.20 4.73 -18.06
N ASP A 268 1.27 4.65 -19.03
CA ASP A 268 -0.16 4.95 -18.81
C ASP A 268 -0.79 4.11 -17.70
#